data_fce1bfe338bb7dd69b1c846dcc753456
#
_entry.id   fce1bfe338bb7dd69b1c846dcc753456
#
_cell.length_a   1.000
_cell.length_b   1.000
_cell.length_c   1.000
_cell.angle_alpha   90.00
_cell.angle_beta   90.00
_cell.angle_gamma   90.00
#
_symmetry.space_group_name_H-M   'P 1'
#
loop_
_entity.id
_entity.type
_entity.pdbx_description
1 polymer ?
#
loop_
_entity_poly.entity_id
_entity_poly.type
_entity_poly.pdbx_seq_one_letter_code
_entity_poly.pdbx_strand_id
1 'polypeptide(L)'
;MISPVVLWPALAWLTIIPLAVANGALRQFVLAPRFGIRTAQPISGGLLMVAIAAVAWLLVGRLGSRHMQVWIAIGAAWFVATVAFEFGMGATSGKSWAEMLAPYRFTDNNIWPLVLVWVACAPAVLALVRRPTIP
;
A
#
# COMPACT_ATOMS: atom_id res chain seq x y z
N MET A 1 4.15 -13.29 23.87
CA MET A 1 4.30 -13.75 22.48
C MET A 1 3.31 -13.05 21.57
N ILE A 2 3.80 -12.63 20.41
CA ILE A 2 2.94 -11.96 19.42
C ILE A 2 2.22 -13.02 18.59
N SER A 3 0.89 -12.88 18.48
CA SER A 3 0.07 -13.77 17.65
C SER A 3 0.50 -13.67 16.17
N PRO A 4 0.48 -14.80 15.41
CA PRO A 4 0.73 -14.75 13.97
C PRO A 4 -0.20 -13.80 13.21
N VAL A 5 -1.43 -13.61 13.68
CA VAL A 5 -2.41 -12.68 13.08
C VAL A 5 -1.97 -11.22 13.24
N VAL A 6 -1.13 -10.90 14.20
CA VAL A 6 -0.54 -9.57 14.39
C VAL A 6 0.84 -9.49 13.73
N LEU A 7 1.68 -10.52 13.94
CA LEU A 7 3.06 -10.51 13.47
C LEU A 7 3.17 -10.47 11.94
N TRP A 8 2.49 -11.38 11.25
CA TRP A 8 2.64 -11.49 9.79
C TRP A 8 2.07 -10.29 9.03
N PRO A 9 0.91 -9.73 9.39
CA PRO A 9 0.47 -8.48 8.77
C PRO A 9 1.41 -7.29 9.04
N ALA A 10 2.00 -7.21 10.22
CA ALA A 10 2.96 -6.16 10.55
C ALA A 10 4.24 -6.30 9.70
N LEU A 11 4.78 -7.51 9.57
CA LEU A 11 5.95 -7.77 8.73
C LEU A 11 5.65 -7.52 7.25
N ALA A 12 4.46 -7.90 6.78
CA ALA A 12 4.02 -7.65 5.41
C ALA A 12 3.95 -6.15 5.13
N TRP A 13 3.37 -5.37 6.04
CA TRP A 13 3.31 -3.92 5.92
C TRP A 13 4.71 -3.29 5.90
N LEU A 14 5.62 -3.74 6.76
CA LEU A 14 7.00 -3.28 6.76
C LEU A 14 7.71 -3.58 5.43
N THR A 15 7.34 -4.65 4.75
CA THR A 15 7.85 -4.98 3.42
C THR A 15 7.33 -4.00 2.35
N ILE A 16 6.12 -3.51 2.50
CA ILE A 16 5.52 -2.54 1.57
C ILE A 16 6.30 -1.22 1.58
N ILE A 17 6.85 -0.80 2.72
CA ILE A 17 7.57 0.47 2.82
C ILE A 17 8.76 0.55 1.84
N PRO A 18 9.73 -0.39 1.84
CA PRO A 18 10.83 -0.33 0.87
C PRO A 18 10.37 -0.48 -0.58
N LEU A 19 9.29 -1.24 -0.82
CA LEU A 19 8.71 -1.33 -2.16
C LEU A 19 8.15 0.02 -2.61
N ALA A 20 7.47 0.73 -1.72
CA ALA A 20 6.94 2.06 -2.00
C ALA A 20 8.06 3.09 -2.24
N VAL A 21 9.13 3.02 -1.44
CA VAL A 21 10.31 3.89 -1.60
C VAL A 21 10.98 3.62 -2.95
N ALA A 22 11.20 2.36 -3.30
CA ALA A 22 11.79 1.96 -4.58
C ALA A 22 10.91 2.41 -5.75
N ASN A 23 9.60 2.27 -5.61
CA ASN A 23 8.63 2.71 -6.61
C ASN A 23 8.68 4.24 -6.80
N GLY A 24 8.77 5.00 -5.72
CA GLY A 24 8.92 6.45 -5.77
C GLY A 24 10.21 6.88 -6.47
N ALA A 25 11.31 6.18 -6.21
CA ALA A 25 12.60 6.41 -6.86
C ALA A 25 12.51 6.09 -8.36
N LEU A 26 11.88 4.98 -8.73
CA LEU A 26 11.64 4.61 -10.12
C LEU A 26 10.85 5.71 -10.84
N ARG A 27 9.78 6.19 -10.22
CA ARG A 27 8.97 7.29 -10.77
C ARG A 27 9.80 8.54 -10.99
N GLN A 28 10.55 8.96 -9.98
CA GLN A 28 11.29 10.23 -9.99
C GLN A 28 12.48 10.20 -10.93
N PHE A 29 13.24 9.13 -10.96
CA PHE A 29 14.53 9.06 -11.67
C PHE A 29 14.45 8.40 -13.04
N VAL A 30 13.42 7.61 -13.31
CA VAL A 30 13.29 6.86 -14.57
C VAL A 30 12.05 7.26 -15.35
N LEU A 31 10.87 7.15 -14.71
CA LEU A 31 9.60 7.33 -15.44
C LEU A 31 9.30 8.78 -15.77
N ALA A 32 9.43 9.69 -14.78
CA ALA A 32 9.12 11.10 -15.00
C ALA A 32 10.06 11.76 -16.01
N PRO A 33 11.39 11.55 -15.97
CA PRO A 33 12.29 12.11 -16.98
C PRO A 33 12.03 11.62 -18.40
N ARG A 34 11.52 10.39 -18.56
CA ARG A 34 11.30 9.78 -19.89
C ARG A 34 9.91 10.04 -20.44
N PHE A 35 8.88 10.02 -19.59
CA PHE A 35 7.47 10.04 -20.01
C PHE A 35 6.70 11.25 -19.50
N GLY A 36 7.30 12.08 -18.66
CA GLY A 36 6.61 13.19 -17.98
C GLY A 36 5.87 12.71 -16.73
N ILE A 37 5.61 13.66 -15.82
CA ILE A 37 5.00 13.35 -14.52
C ILE A 37 3.58 12.81 -14.66
N ARG A 38 2.79 13.33 -15.59
CA ARG A 38 1.40 12.91 -15.81
C ARG A 38 1.26 11.45 -16.27
N THR A 39 2.26 10.93 -16.96
CA THR A 39 2.33 9.52 -17.37
C THR A 39 3.00 8.67 -16.30
N ALA A 40 4.03 9.19 -15.67
CA ALA A 40 4.80 8.48 -14.65
C ALA A 40 3.97 8.14 -13.42
N GLN A 41 3.11 9.05 -12.98
CA GLN A 41 2.33 8.86 -11.76
C GLN A 41 1.36 7.66 -11.83
N PRO A 42 0.49 7.53 -12.85
CA PRO A 42 -0.39 6.37 -12.93
C PRO A 42 0.36 5.06 -13.15
N ILE A 43 1.46 5.07 -13.92
CA ILE A 43 2.29 3.86 -14.09
C ILE A 43 2.86 3.41 -12.75
N SER A 44 3.49 4.33 -12.04
CA SER A 44 4.09 4.09 -10.72
C SER A 44 3.05 3.62 -9.71
N GLY A 45 1.90 4.29 -9.65
CA GLY A 45 0.81 3.90 -8.77
C GLY A 45 0.29 2.50 -9.07
N GLY A 46 0.10 2.18 -10.34
CA GLY A 46 -0.32 0.84 -10.78
C GLY A 46 0.68 -0.25 -10.40
N LEU A 47 1.97 0.02 -10.58
CA LEU A 47 3.04 -0.90 -10.17
C LEU A 47 3.04 -1.14 -8.66
N LEU A 48 2.84 -0.09 -7.88
CA LEU A 48 2.75 -0.22 -6.42
C LEU A 48 1.51 -1.01 -6.02
N MET A 49 0.38 -0.80 -6.67
CA MET A 49 -0.84 -1.58 -6.41
C MET A 49 -0.61 -3.07 -6.67
N VAL A 50 0.10 -3.42 -7.74
CA VAL A 50 0.47 -4.81 -8.04
C VAL A 50 1.39 -5.37 -6.95
N ALA A 51 2.37 -4.60 -6.51
CA ALA A 51 3.28 -5.01 -5.43
C ALA A 51 2.52 -5.25 -4.12
N ILE A 52 1.59 -4.37 -3.77
CA ILE A 52 0.73 -4.53 -2.59
C ILE A 52 -0.13 -5.78 -2.72
N ALA A 53 -0.69 -6.03 -3.90
CA ALA A 53 -1.46 -7.26 -4.17
C ALA A 53 -0.60 -8.51 -3.97
N ALA A 54 0.64 -8.51 -4.43
CA ALA A 54 1.56 -9.63 -4.24
C ALA A 54 1.87 -9.87 -2.76
N VAL A 55 2.12 -8.81 -1.99
CA VAL A 55 2.35 -8.91 -0.55
C VAL A 55 1.11 -9.46 0.16
N ALA A 56 -0.08 -8.94 -0.17
CA ALA A 56 -1.34 -9.43 0.40
C ALA A 56 -1.60 -10.89 0.02
N TRP A 57 -1.30 -11.28 -1.21
CA TRP A 57 -1.43 -12.67 -1.66
C TRP A 57 -0.57 -13.62 -0.82
N LEU A 58 0.69 -13.25 -0.59
CA LEU A 58 1.60 -14.03 0.23
C LEU A 58 1.13 -14.09 1.68
N LEU A 59 0.61 -12.98 2.21
CA LEU A 59 0.07 -12.92 3.56
C LEU A 59 -1.14 -13.85 3.73
N VAL A 60 -2.06 -13.84 2.77
CA VAL A 60 -3.23 -14.72 2.77
C VAL A 60 -2.78 -16.19 2.78
N GLY A 61 -1.79 -16.52 1.96
CA GLY A 61 -1.22 -17.88 1.95
C GLY A 61 -0.57 -18.26 3.27
N ARG A 62 0.02 -17.31 3.95
CA ARG A 62 0.71 -17.54 5.23
C ARG A 62 -0.25 -17.74 6.39
N LEU A 63 -1.32 -16.95 6.43
CA LEU A 63 -2.28 -17.00 7.53
C LEU A 63 -3.39 -18.05 7.34
N GLY A 64 -3.63 -18.45 6.10
CA GLY A 64 -4.67 -19.41 5.77
C GLY A 64 -6.08 -18.85 5.94
N SER A 65 -7.05 -19.73 6.11
CA SER A 65 -8.46 -19.34 6.24
C SER A 65 -8.71 -18.58 7.53
N ARG A 66 -9.23 -17.38 7.40
CA ARG A 66 -9.65 -16.52 8.51
C ARG A 66 -11.00 -15.91 8.18
N HIS A 67 -11.72 -15.47 9.21
CA HIS A 67 -12.96 -14.72 9.00
C HIS A 67 -12.66 -13.42 8.25
N MET A 68 -13.61 -13.01 7.41
CA MET A 68 -13.48 -11.78 6.62
C MET A 68 -13.20 -10.55 7.51
N GLN A 69 -13.76 -10.54 8.72
CA GLN A 69 -13.51 -9.46 9.69
C GLN A 69 -12.03 -9.29 10.03
N VAL A 70 -11.27 -10.38 10.07
CA VAL A 70 -9.81 -10.32 10.30
C VAL A 70 -9.11 -9.62 9.14
N TRP A 71 -9.48 -9.93 7.90
CA TRP A 71 -8.89 -9.30 6.72
C TRP A 71 -9.24 -7.83 6.61
N ILE A 72 -10.46 -7.46 6.94
CA ILE A 72 -10.91 -6.07 6.99
C ILE A 72 -10.10 -5.31 8.06
N ALA A 73 -9.91 -5.90 9.23
CA ALA A 73 -9.12 -5.28 10.31
C ALA A 73 -7.64 -5.10 9.90
N ILE A 74 -7.06 -6.07 9.20
CA ILE A 74 -5.69 -5.97 8.69
C ILE A 74 -5.58 -4.81 7.69
N GLY A 75 -6.51 -4.72 6.76
CA GLY A 75 -6.54 -3.63 5.78
C GLY A 75 -6.70 -2.26 6.44
N ALA A 76 -7.57 -2.14 7.42
CA ALA A 76 -7.75 -0.92 8.19
C ALA A 76 -6.46 -0.54 8.94
N ALA A 77 -5.79 -1.51 9.56
CA ALA A 77 -4.52 -1.28 10.24
C ALA A 77 -3.43 -0.84 9.26
N TRP A 78 -3.34 -1.46 8.10
CA TRP A 78 -2.40 -1.06 7.05
C TRP A 78 -2.65 0.37 6.57
N PHE A 79 -3.91 0.72 6.37
CA PHE A 79 -4.29 2.07 5.96
C PHE A 79 -3.84 3.11 7.01
N VAL A 80 -4.21 2.89 8.28
CA VAL A 80 -3.85 3.80 9.36
C VAL A 80 -2.32 3.91 9.51
N ALA A 81 -1.61 2.78 9.47
CA ALA A 81 -0.16 2.75 9.57
C ALA A 81 0.51 3.51 8.41
N THR A 82 -0.02 3.37 7.19
CA THR A 82 0.51 4.07 6.01
C THR A 82 0.32 5.58 6.13
N VAL A 83 -0.87 6.02 6.50
CA VAL A 83 -1.16 7.44 6.68
C VAL A 83 -0.31 8.02 7.80
N ALA A 84 -0.23 7.31 8.93
CA ALA A 84 0.60 7.74 10.06
C ALA A 84 2.08 7.85 9.69
N PHE A 85 2.59 6.87 8.94
CA PHE A 85 3.96 6.88 8.44
C PHE A 85 4.23 8.08 7.53
N GLU A 86 3.32 8.36 6.60
CA GLU A 86 3.47 9.49 5.68
C GLU A 86 3.46 10.84 6.39
N PHE A 87 2.50 11.05 7.28
CA PHE A 87 2.44 12.30 8.03
C PHE A 87 3.62 12.42 8.99
N GLY A 88 4.05 11.33 9.60
CA GLY A 88 5.25 11.29 10.44
C GLY A 88 6.52 11.67 9.67
N MET A 89 6.71 11.08 8.50
CA MET A 89 7.85 11.39 7.63
C MET A 89 7.79 12.84 7.12
N GLY A 90 6.61 13.32 6.76
CA GLY A 90 6.41 14.69 6.33
C GLY A 90 6.74 15.69 7.43
N ALA A 91 6.27 15.44 8.64
CA ALA A 91 6.53 16.28 9.79
C ALA A 91 8.03 16.33 10.16
N THR A 92 8.70 15.17 10.17
CA THR A 92 10.14 15.11 10.47
C THR A 92 11.00 15.71 9.37
N SER A 93 10.49 15.75 8.13
CA SER A 93 11.17 16.39 6.99
C SER A 93 10.88 17.89 6.88
N GLY A 94 10.14 18.46 7.82
CA GLY A 94 9.81 19.88 7.84
C GLY A 94 8.77 20.32 6.79
N LYS A 95 7.98 19.38 6.25
CA LYS A 95 6.93 19.72 5.28
C LYS A 95 5.79 20.48 5.94
N SER A 96 5.23 21.46 5.20
CA SER A 96 4.01 22.17 5.60
C SER A 96 2.79 21.25 5.50
N TRP A 97 1.69 21.66 6.14
CA TRP A 97 0.40 20.97 6.00
C TRP A 97 -0.01 20.84 4.53
N ALA A 98 0.14 21.91 3.75
CA ALA A 98 -0.21 21.90 2.32
C ALA A 98 0.62 20.88 1.55
N GLU A 99 1.93 20.80 1.82
CA GLU A 99 2.82 19.82 1.19
C GLU A 99 2.47 18.38 1.57
N MET A 100 2.11 18.14 2.84
CA MET A 100 1.73 16.81 3.32
C MET A 100 0.39 16.36 2.73
N LEU A 101 -0.55 17.30 2.46
CA LEU A 101 -1.85 17.00 1.88
C LEU A 101 -1.83 16.90 0.35
N ALA A 102 -0.78 17.39 -0.30
CA ALA A 102 -0.69 17.39 -1.76
C ALA A 102 -0.85 16.01 -2.41
N PRO A 103 -0.26 14.91 -1.88
CA PRO A 103 -0.45 13.58 -2.46
C PRO A 103 -1.88 13.06 -2.42
N TYR A 104 -2.73 13.64 -1.57
CA TYR A 104 -4.14 13.23 -1.42
C TYR A 104 -5.06 13.91 -2.45
N ARG A 105 -4.49 14.67 -3.38
CA ARG A 105 -5.22 15.31 -4.47
C ARG A 105 -4.87 14.64 -5.80
N PHE A 106 -5.84 14.59 -6.72
CA PHE A 106 -5.65 14.02 -8.06
C PHE A 106 -5.00 15.03 -9.02
N THR A 107 -3.89 15.64 -8.60
CA THR A 107 -3.14 16.60 -9.40
C THR A 107 -2.13 15.87 -10.30
N ASP A 108 -2.04 16.25 -11.57
CA ASP A 108 -1.11 15.67 -12.55
C ASP A 108 -1.23 14.13 -12.67
N ASN A 109 -2.47 13.61 -12.62
CA ASN A 109 -2.78 12.17 -12.66
C ASN A 109 -2.21 11.39 -11.49
N ASN A 110 -1.98 12.03 -10.36
CA ASN A 110 -1.59 11.35 -9.14
C ASN A 110 -2.73 10.44 -8.66
N ILE A 111 -2.47 9.16 -8.54
CA ILE A 111 -3.46 8.16 -8.11
C ILE A 111 -3.21 7.66 -6.68
N TRP A 112 -2.42 8.38 -5.89
CA TRP A 112 -2.12 7.99 -4.52
C TRP A 112 -3.36 7.74 -3.66
N PRO A 113 -4.43 8.55 -3.74
CA PRO A 113 -5.66 8.22 -3.02
C PRO A 113 -6.24 6.85 -3.38
N LEU A 114 -6.14 6.44 -4.65
CA LEU A 114 -6.57 5.10 -5.09
C LEU A 114 -5.67 4.01 -4.52
N VAL A 115 -4.36 4.25 -4.46
CA VAL A 115 -3.40 3.32 -3.86
C VAL A 115 -3.72 3.11 -2.38
N LEU A 116 -4.07 4.17 -1.65
CA LEU A 116 -4.46 4.08 -0.24
C LEU A 116 -5.74 3.27 -0.05
N VAL A 117 -6.74 3.48 -0.88
CA VAL A 117 -7.96 2.66 -0.87
C VAL A 117 -7.61 1.19 -1.11
N TRP A 118 -6.72 0.93 -2.05
CA TRP A 118 -6.24 -0.42 -2.33
C TRP A 118 -5.50 -1.04 -1.14
N VAL A 119 -4.65 -0.27 -0.45
CA VAL A 119 -3.98 -0.74 0.78
C VAL A 119 -5.00 -1.23 1.80
N ALA A 120 -6.09 -0.49 1.97
CA ALA A 120 -7.16 -0.87 2.90
C ALA A 120 -7.93 -2.11 2.43
N CYS A 121 -8.13 -2.28 1.13
CA CYS A 121 -8.98 -3.32 0.57
C CYS A 121 -8.22 -4.60 0.19
N ALA A 122 -6.93 -4.50 -0.13
CA ALA A 122 -6.16 -5.60 -0.69
C ALA A 122 -6.19 -6.89 0.15
N PRO A 123 -6.00 -6.86 1.47
CA PRO A 123 -6.07 -8.09 2.25
C PRO A 123 -7.40 -8.82 2.10
N ALA A 124 -8.51 -8.10 2.17
CA ALA A 124 -9.85 -8.69 2.03
C ALA A 124 -10.10 -9.20 0.61
N VAL A 125 -9.75 -8.42 -0.40
CA VAL A 125 -9.91 -8.79 -1.81
C VAL A 125 -9.09 -10.04 -2.13
N LEU A 126 -7.83 -10.06 -1.75
CA LEU A 126 -6.95 -11.21 -2.01
C LEU A 126 -7.38 -12.44 -1.22
N ALA A 127 -7.94 -12.26 -0.01
CA ALA A 127 -8.53 -13.36 0.75
C ALA A 127 -9.73 -13.97 0.03
N LEU A 128 -10.58 -13.13 -0.58
CA LEU A 128 -11.71 -13.60 -1.39
C LEU A 128 -11.25 -14.35 -2.64
N VAL A 129 -10.27 -13.82 -3.34
CA VAL A 129 -9.75 -14.41 -4.58
C VAL A 129 -9.02 -15.72 -4.30
N ARG A 130 -8.28 -15.78 -3.19
CA ARG A 130 -7.44 -16.93 -2.84
C ARG A 130 -8.17 -17.96 -1.97
N ARG A 131 -9.45 -17.85 -1.77
CA ARG A 131 -10.21 -18.85 -0.98
C ARG A 131 -9.94 -20.24 -1.55
N PRO A 132 -9.56 -21.21 -0.70
CA PRO A 132 -9.52 -22.59 -1.14
C PRO A 132 -10.93 -22.98 -1.56
N THR A 133 -11.06 -23.47 -2.78
CA THR A 133 -12.30 -24.10 -3.22
C THR A 133 -12.53 -25.28 -2.29
N ILE A 134 -13.58 -25.21 -1.49
CA ILE A 134 -13.99 -26.33 -0.68
C ILE A 134 -14.50 -27.37 -1.69
N PRO A 135 -13.92 -28.58 -1.69
CA PRO A 135 -14.42 -29.63 -2.58
C PRO A 135 -15.83 -30.05 -2.17
#